data_0edb23e92fc0c6e40424f79bf6555ac3
#
_entry.id   0edb23e92fc0c6e40424f79bf6555ac3
#
_cell.length_a   1.000
_cell.length_b   1.000
_cell.length_c   1.000
_cell.angle_alpha   90.00
_cell.angle_beta   90.00
_cell.angle_gamma   90.00
#
_symmetry.space_group_name_H-M   'P 1'
#
loop_
_entity.id
_entity.type
_entity.pdbx_description
1 polymer ?
#
loop_
_entity_poly.entity_id
_entity_poly.type
_entity_poly.pdbx_seq_one_letter_code
_entity_poly.pdbx_strand_id
1 'polypeptide(L)'
;MKLHELSGRAGARKTRKRIGRGIGSGKGKTGGRGGKGQTARSGVRIKGFEGGQMPLHRRLPKRGFKNTAFALKLNEVNLGRIQAAIDAKVIDPAAKIDAAALVKAGLLRRAKDGVRLLGTGEIKAKVTLSVYGASKSAVAAVEKAGGTVEILAPKADASEKAA
;
A
#
# COMPACT_ATOMS: atom_id res chain seq x y z
N MET A 1 5.02 11.52 -32.19
CA MET A 1 5.12 12.22 -30.89
C MET A 1 6.59 12.35 -30.53
N LYS A 2 7.09 13.57 -30.36
CA LYS A 2 8.48 13.84 -30.00
C LYS A 2 8.60 13.94 -28.48
N LEU A 3 9.79 13.65 -27.88
CA LEU A 3 9.98 13.65 -26.42
C LEU A 3 9.60 14.98 -25.76
N HIS A 4 9.80 16.11 -26.44
CA HIS A 4 9.45 17.43 -25.91
C HIS A 4 7.94 17.72 -25.94
N GLU A 5 7.15 16.94 -26.69
CA GLU A 5 5.68 17.04 -26.75
C GLU A 5 4.99 16.28 -25.61
N LEU A 6 5.75 15.44 -24.88
CA LEU A 6 5.25 14.72 -23.73
C LEU A 6 5.00 15.71 -22.57
N SER A 7 3.76 16.09 -22.38
CA SER A 7 3.33 16.95 -21.28
C SER A 7 2.32 16.22 -20.38
N GLY A 8 2.35 16.52 -19.11
CA GLY A 8 1.33 16.03 -18.19
C GLY A 8 -0.04 16.66 -18.50
N ARG A 9 -1.11 16.04 -17.98
CA ARG A 9 -2.46 16.59 -18.08
C ARG A 9 -2.49 18.04 -17.57
N ALA A 10 -3.27 18.90 -18.20
CA ALA A 10 -3.44 20.30 -17.79
C ALA A 10 -3.82 20.37 -16.28
N GLY A 11 -3.08 21.17 -15.51
CA GLY A 11 -3.26 21.27 -14.05
C GLY A 11 -2.53 20.20 -13.21
N ALA A 12 -1.88 19.20 -13.80
CA ALA A 12 -1.12 18.17 -13.06
C ALA A 12 0.07 18.75 -12.28
N ARG A 13 0.65 19.85 -12.75
CA ARG A 13 1.74 20.56 -12.07
C ARG A 13 1.29 21.95 -11.68
N LYS A 14 1.30 22.24 -10.38
CA LYS A 14 1.12 23.59 -9.87
C LYS A 14 2.40 24.40 -10.07
N THR A 15 2.27 25.65 -10.51
CA THR A 15 3.39 26.59 -10.61
C THR A 15 4.07 26.73 -9.24
N ARG A 16 5.40 26.65 -9.21
CA ARG A 16 6.19 26.81 -8.00
C ARG A 16 5.92 28.18 -7.38
N LYS A 17 5.43 28.21 -6.14
CA LYS A 17 5.21 29.45 -5.42
C LYS A 17 6.56 30.10 -5.07
N ARG A 18 6.81 31.29 -5.59
CA ARG A 18 8.00 32.09 -5.30
C ARG A 18 7.65 33.09 -4.19
N ILE A 19 8.35 33.00 -3.05
CA ILE A 19 8.16 33.89 -1.91
C ILE A 19 9.24 34.97 -1.87
N GLY A 20 8.95 36.13 -1.23
CA GLY A 20 9.90 37.22 -1.14
C GLY A 20 10.20 37.91 -2.49
N ARG A 21 9.21 38.03 -3.38
CA ARG A 21 9.36 38.60 -4.72
C ARG A 21 8.43 39.80 -4.96
N GLY A 22 8.46 40.75 -4.04
CA GLY A 22 7.71 42.01 -4.13
C GLY A 22 6.30 41.93 -3.53
N ILE A 23 5.74 43.13 -3.28
CA ILE A 23 4.44 43.26 -2.63
C ILE A 23 3.29 42.78 -3.51
N GLY A 24 3.35 43.00 -4.80
CA GLY A 24 2.32 42.59 -5.76
C GLY A 24 2.10 41.04 -5.82
N SER A 25 3.07 40.26 -5.37
CA SER A 25 2.93 38.78 -5.30
C SER A 25 2.07 38.32 -4.12
N GLY A 26 1.71 39.19 -3.18
CA GLY A 26 1.05 38.86 -1.91
C GLY A 26 1.93 38.03 -0.94
N LYS A 27 3.14 37.69 -1.33
CA LYS A 27 4.14 36.91 -0.57
C LYS A 27 5.51 37.59 -0.53
N GLY A 28 5.54 38.92 -0.65
CA GLY A 28 6.74 39.73 -0.52
C GLY A 28 7.28 39.75 0.90
N LYS A 29 8.07 40.78 1.24
CA LYS A 29 8.68 41.08 2.55
C LYS A 29 8.97 39.86 3.43
N THR A 30 7.99 39.35 4.21
CA THR A 30 8.13 38.21 5.14
C THR A 30 7.92 36.82 4.52
N GLY A 31 7.54 36.76 3.24
CA GLY A 31 7.28 35.48 2.55
C GLY A 31 6.11 34.66 3.13
N GLY A 32 5.19 35.33 3.86
CA GLY A 32 4.05 34.69 4.52
C GLY A 32 4.40 34.02 5.85
N ARG A 33 5.57 34.30 6.42
CA ARG A 33 6.00 33.75 7.73
C ARG A 33 5.64 34.62 8.93
N GLY A 34 5.02 35.78 8.71
CA GLY A 34 4.69 36.75 9.76
C GLY A 34 5.92 37.54 10.24
N GLY A 35 5.99 37.86 11.51
CA GLY A 35 7.05 38.67 12.10
C GLY A 35 8.25 37.87 12.64
N LYS A 36 8.66 38.21 13.86
CA LYS A 36 9.88 37.71 14.51
C LYS A 36 9.67 36.41 15.34
N GLY A 37 8.48 35.83 15.31
CA GLY A 37 8.15 34.65 16.12
C GLY A 37 9.05 33.44 15.84
N GLN A 38 9.04 32.48 16.75
CA GLN A 38 9.84 31.26 16.68
C GLN A 38 9.56 30.46 15.40
N THR A 39 8.30 30.39 14.97
CA THR A 39 7.88 29.66 13.77
C THR A 39 8.28 30.33 12.45
N ALA A 40 8.74 31.58 12.49
CA ALA A 40 9.22 32.30 11.31
C ALA A 40 10.64 31.87 10.87
N ARG A 41 11.36 31.08 11.68
CA ARG A 41 12.73 30.58 11.39
C ARG A 41 12.66 29.20 10.74
N SER A 42 13.70 28.89 9.97
CA SER A 42 13.87 27.56 9.40
C SER A 42 14.29 26.55 10.47
N GLY A 43 13.77 25.32 10.38
CA GLY A 43 14.18 24.23 11.28
C GLY A 43 13.59 24.28 12.70
N VAL A 44 13.00 25.36 13.12
CA VAL A 44 12.40 25.50 14.46
C VAL A 44 10.92 25.07 14.40
N ARG A 45 10.59 24.02 15.12
CA ARG A 45 9.24 23.48 15.21
C ARG A 45 8.84 23.28 16.66
N ILE A 46 7.70 23.83 17.03
CA ILE A 46 7.07 23.56 18.33
C ILE A 46 6.42 22.18 18.24
N LYS A 47 7.06 21.15 18.77
CA LYS A 47 6.59 19.74 18.74
C LYS A 47 5.85 19.40 20.03
N GLY A 48 4.74 20.08 20.31
CA GLY A 48 3.94 19.83 21.52
C GLY A 48 4.61 20.32 22.81
N PHE A 49 5.47 21.35 22.72
CA PHE A 49 6.01 22.03 23.89
C PHE A 49 4.92 22.91 24.52
N GLU A 50 4.66 22.71 25.81
CA GLU A 50 3.59 23.37 26.58
C GLU A 50 4.16 24.26 27.70
N GLY A 51 5.24 25.01 27.42
CA GLY A 51 5.83 25.95 28.38
C GLY A 51 6.54 25.28 29.58
N GLY A 52 6.93 24.02 29.46
CA GLY A 52 7.53 23.23 30.55
C GLY A 52 6.55 22.31 31.28
N GLN A 53 5.25 22.52 31.13
CA GLN A 53 4.22 21.58 31.56
C GLN A 53 4.36 20.26 30.79
N MET A 54 4.09 19.12 31.43
CA MET A 54 4.11 17.81 30.80
C MET A 54 3.19 17.79 29.56
N PRO A 55 3.70 17.54 28.35
CA PRO A 55 2.89 17.53 27.14
C PRO A 55 1.75 16.54 27.16
N LEU A 56 0.64 16.83 26.51
CA LEU A 56 -0.58 16.02 26.52
C LEU A 56 -0.33 14.55 26.17
N HIS A 57 0.51 14.27 25.17
CA HIS A 57 0.85 12.90 24.76
C HIS A 57 1.58 12.08 25.85
N ARG A 58 2.15 12.73 26.86
CA ARG A 58 2.77 12.09 28.04
C ARG A 58 1.84 12.04 29.23
N ARG A 59 0.88 12.97 29.33
CA ARG A 59 -0.14 12.96 30.41
C ARG A 59 -1.16 11.85 30.21
N LEU A 60 -1.49 11.54 28.95
CA LEU A 60 -2.44 10.47 28.63
C LEU A 60 -1.85 9.10 28.94
N PRO A 61 -2.59 8.21 29.65
CA PRO A 61 -2.15 6.87 29.91
C PRO A 61 -1.98 6.08 28.60
N LYS A 62 -0.99 5.23 28.56
CA LYS A 62 -0.77 4.30 27.45
C LYS A 62 -1.91 3.28 27.42
N ARG A 63 -2.43 2.98 26.23
CA ARG A 63 -3.49 1.99 26.05
C ARG A 63 -3.10 0.97 24.99
N GLY A 64 -3.49 -0.28 25.23
CA GLY A 64 -3.29 -1.38 24.30
C GLY A 64 -1.83 -1.79 24.14
N PHE A 65 -1.62 -2.72 23.25
CA PHE A 65 -0.30 -3.23 22.86
C PHE A 65 -0.24 -3.38 21.34
N LYS A 66 0.97 -3.43 20.80
CA LYS A 66 1.20 -3.65 19.37
C LYS A 66 2.00 -4.93 19.17
N ASN A 67 1.38 -5.92 18.55
CA ASN A 67 2.02 -7.20 18.22
C ASN A 67 2.62 -7.19 16.79
N THR A 68 3.11 -6.04 16.33
CA THR A 68 3.57 -5.85 14.94
C THR A 68 4.81 -6.69 14.61
N ALA A 69 5.63 -7.04 15.61
CA ALA A 69 6.83 -7.86 15.42
C ALA A 69 6.49 -9.30 14.99
N PHE A 70 5.36 -9.83 15.46
CA PHE A 70 4.91 -11.21 15.20
C PHE A 70 3.75 -11.28 14.20
N ALA A 71 3.27 -10.13 13.71
CA ALA A 71 2.20 -10.09 12.73
C ALA A 71 2.69 -10.56 11.36
N LEU A 72 2.00 -11.53 10.76
CA LEU A 72 2.23 -11.99 9.41
C LEU A 72 1.98 -10.87 8.40
N LYS A 73 2.96 -10.63 7.53
CA LYS A 73 2.91 -9.60 6.48
C LYS A 73 2.65 -10.26 5.13
N LEU A 74 1.41 -10.58 4.85
CA LEU A 74 1.02 -11.16 3.57
C LEU A 74 0.94 -10.10 2.47
N ASN A 75 1.20 -10.51 1.23
CA ASN A 75 0.91 -9.70 0.05
C ASN A 75 -0.52 -9.98 -0.41
N GLU A 76 -1.25 -8.94 -0.72
CA GLU A 76 -2.61 -9.05 -1.24
C GLU A 76 -2.58 -8.97 -2.77
N VAL A 77 -3.22 -9.94 -3.43
CA VAL A 77 -3.34 -10.01 -4.89
C VAL A 77 -4.79 -10.26 -5.28
N ASN A 78 -5.32 -9.44 -6.16
CA ASN A 78 -6.66 -9.57 -6.70
C ASN A 78 -6.68 -10.46 -7.96
N LEU A 79 -7.77 -11.21 -8.15
CA LEU A 79 -7.97 -12.08 -9.32
C LEU A 79 -7.83 -11.33 -10.65
N GLY A 80 -8.40 -10.12 -10.74
CA GLY A 80 -8.31 -9.31 -11.96
C GLY A 80 -6.87 -8.93 -12.34
N ARG A 81 -5.96 -8.78 -11.36
CA ARG A 81 -4.53 -8.54 -11.65
C ARG A 81 -3.84 -9.78 -12.22
N ILE A 82 -4.21 -10.96 -11.75
CA ILE A 82 -3.69 -12.23 -12.27
C ILE A 82 -4.19 -12.42 -13.71
N GLN A 83 -5.48 -12.19 -13.96
CA GLN A 83 -6.04 -12.27 -15.32
C GLN A 83 -5.35 -11.31 -16.28
N ALA A 84 -5.16 -10.06 -15.89
CA ALA A 84 -4.46 -9.08 -16.71
C ALA A 84 -3.00 -9.49 -17.03
N ALA A 85 -2.31 -10.16 -16.11
CA ALA A 85 -0.96 -10.66 -16.33
C ALA A 85 -0.93 -11.90 -17.25
N ILE A 86 -1.98 -12.72 -17.22
CA ILE A 86 -2.16 -13.85 -18.17
C ILE A 86 -2.45 -13.30 -19.57
N ASP A 87 -3.36 -12.33 -19.69
CA ASP A 87 -3.70 -11.67 -20.95
C ASP A 87 -2.47 -10.99 -21.60
N ALA A 88 -1.60 -10.40 -20.76
CA ALA A 88 -0.32 -9.84 -21.17
C ALA A 88 0.77 -10.90 -21.44
N LYS A 89 0.47 -12.20 -21.32
CA LYS A 89 1.42 -13.33 -21.51
C LYS A 89 2.67 -13.24 -20.61
N VAL A 90 2.53 -12.63 -19.43
CA VAL A 90 3.61 -12.55 -18.43
C VAL A 90 3.59 -13.77 -17.51
N ILE A 91 2.42 -14.38 -17.33
CA ILE A 91 2.22 -15.60 -16.53
C ILE A 91 1.57 -16.66 -17.40
N ASP A 92 2.14 -17.86 -17.39
CA ASP A 92 1.55 -19.01 -18.05
C ASP A 92 0.45 -19.62 -17.16
N PRO A 93 -0.80 -19.73 -17.64
CA PRO A 93 -1.91 -20.27 -16.86
C PRO A 93 -1.76 -21.76 -16.52
N ALA A 94 -1.02 -22.53 -17.34
CA ALA A 94 -0.79 -23.95 -17.12
C ALA A 94 0.24 -24.25 -16.01
N ALA A 95 1.11 -23.29 -15.71
CA ALA A 95 2.11 -23.44 -14.66
C ALA A 95 1.49 -23.18 -13.27
N LYS A 96 2.05 -23.84 -12.24
CA LYS A 96 1.68 -23.55 -10.85
C LYS A 96 2.14 -22.13 -10.49
N ILE A 97 1.20 -21.29 -10.08
CA ILE A 97 1.47 -19.89 -9.74
C ILE A 97 1.74 -19.78 -8.23
N ASP A 98 3.00 -19.70 -7.88
CA ASP A 98 3.50 -19.49 -6.52
C ASP A 98 3.83 -18.00 -6.27
N ALA A 99 4.12 -17.66 -5.01
CA ALA A 99 4.59 -16.32 -4.64
C ALA A 99 5.83 -15.89 -5.43
N ALA A 100 6.75 -16.83 -5.73
CA ALA A 100 7.95 -16.57 -6.53
C ALA A 100 7.62 -16.26 -8.00
N ALA A 101 6.65 -16.95 -8.59
CA ALA A 101 6.15 -16.69 -9.94
C ALA A 101 5.53 -15.28 -10.03
N LEU A 102 4.74 -14.88 -9.04
CA LEU A 102 4.15 -13.54 -8.96
C LEU A 102 5.18 -12.41 -8.80
N VAL A 103 6.29 -12.67 -8.12
CA VAL A 103 7.42 -11.73 -8.03
C VAL A 103 8.14 -11.61 -9.37
N LYS A 104 8.43 -12.74 -10.04
CA LYS A 104 9.06 -12.77 -11.38
C LYS A 104 8.20 -12.05 -12.42
N ALA A 105 6.88 -12.22 -12.35
CA ALA A 105 5.92 -11.54 -13.22
C ALA A 105 5.74 -10.04 -12.88
N GLY A 106 6.39 -9.52 -11.84
CA GLY A 106 6.31 -8.12 -11.44
C GLY A 106 4.99 -7.69 -10.78
N LEU A 107 4.09 -8.64 -10.47
CA LEU A 107 2.86 -8.34 -9.74
C LEU A 107 3.14 -7.99 -8.28
N LEU A 108 4.19 -8.60 -7.73
CA LEU A 108 4.66 -8.38 -6.36
C LEU A 108 6.11 -7.90 -6.37
N ARG A 109 6.43 -6.97 -5.47
CA ARG A 109 7.81 -6.49 -5.31
C ARG A 109 8.72 -7.52 -4.61
N ARG A 110 8.18 -8.30 -3.68
CA ARG A 110 8.86 -9.35 -2.87
C ARG A 110 7.84 -10.28 -2.26
N ALA A 111 8.23 -11.51 -1.97
CA ALA A 111 7.31 -12.56 -1.50
C ALA A 111 6.75 -12.30 -0.09
N LYS A 112 7.51 -11.64 0.84
CA LYS A 112 7.16 -11.54 2.26
C LYS A 112 6.84 -12.92 2.88
N ASP A 113 5.85 -12.97 3.79
CA ASP A 113 5.44 -14.20 4.50
C ASP A 113 4.43 -15.04 3.69
N GLY A 114 4.09 -14.60 2.48
CA GLY A 114 3.17 -15.29 1.58
C GLY A 114 2.22 -14.36 0.84
N VAL A 115 1.26 -14.98 0.14
CA VAL A 115 0.27 -14.30 -0.68
C VAL A 115 -1.13 -14.61 -0.17
N ARG A 116 -1.97 -13.57 -0.08
CA ARG A 116 -3.41 -13.69 0.17
C ARG A 116 -4.17 -13.30 -1.09
N LEU A 117 -4.99 -14.22 -1.56
CA LEU A 117 -5.82 -14.04 -2.75
C LEU A 117 -7.14 -13.35 -2.40
N LEU A 118 -7.46 -12.28 -3.15
CA LEU A 118 -8.69 -11.51 -2.98
C LEU A 118 -9.57 -11.61 -4.23
N GLY A 119 -10.90 -11.64 -4.04
CA GLY A 119 -11.88 -11.90 -5.07
C GLY A 119 -12.28 -10.71 -5.94
N THR A 120 -11.48 -9.61 -5.96
CA THR A 120 -11.81 -8.46 -6.81
C THR A 120 -11.37 -8.70 -8.26
N GLY A 121 -12.27 -8.46 -9.18
CA GLY A 121 -12.09 -8.71 -10.62
C GLY A 121 -12.52 -10.13 -11.04
N GLU A 122 -12.58 -10.34 -12.35
CA GLU A 122 -12.97 -11.64 -12.95
C GLU A 122 -11.73 -12.43 -13.34
N ILE A 123 -11.81 -13.75 -13.23
CA ILE A 123 -10.83 -14.68 -13.76
C ILE A 123 -11.52 -15.61 -14.76
N LYS A 124 -10.94 -15.76 -15.95
CA LYS A 124 -11.48 -16.60 -17.04
C LYS A 124 -10.57 -17.80 -17.33
N ALA A 125 -9.30 -17.68 -17.02
CA ALA A 125 -8.30 -18.71 -17.27
C ALA A 125 -8.36 -19.80 -16.18
N LYS A 126 -8.13 -21.05 -16.56
CA LYS A 126 -7.88 -22.15 -15.62
C LYS A 126 -6.49 -21.99 -15.03
N VAL A 127 -6.39 -21.81 -13.72
CA VAL A 127 -5.12 -21.58 -13.04
C VAL A 127 -4.99 -22.46 -11.80
N THR A 128 -3.78 -22.90 -11.53
CA THR A 128 -3.42 -23.57 -10.27
C THR A 128 -2.63 -22.59 -9.40
N LEU A 129 -3.22 -22.15 -8.29
CA LEU A 129 -2.67 -21.15 -7.39
C LEU A 129 -2.22 -21.77 -6.08
N SER A 130 -0.95 -21.56 -5.69
CA SER A 130 -0.42 -21.96 -4.39
C SER A 130 -0.20 -20.71 -3.54
N VAL A 131 -1.10 -20.48 -2.58
CA VAL A 131 -1.16 -19.23 -1.79
C VAL A 131 -1.25 -19.54 -0.31
N TYR A 132 -0.77 -18.61 0.53
CA TYR A 132 -0.90 -18.74 1.99
C TYR A 132 -2.35 -18.73 2.45
N GLY A 133 -3.20 -17.93 1.81
CA GLY A 133 -4.63 -17.87 2.12
C GLY A 133 -5.44 -17.21 1.01
N ALA A 134 -6.73 -17.48 0.97
CA ALA A 134 -7.65 -16.91 0.00
C ALA A 134 -8.98 -16.51 0.66
N SER A 135 -9.65 -15.50 0.09
CA SER A 135 -11.02 -15.18 0.49
C SER A 135 -12.01 -16.20 -0.10
N LYS A 136 -13.12 -16.43 0.58
CA LYS A 136 -14.18 -17.37 0.11
C LYS A 136 -14.65 -17.02 -1.32
N SER A 137 -14.82 -15.73 -1.61
CA SER A 137 -15.19 -15.25 -2.94
C SER A 137 -14.13 -15.54 -4.00
N ALA A 138 -12.84 -15.43 -3.64
CA ALA A 138 -11.76 -15.73 -4.57
C ALA A 138 -11.68 -17.23 -4.90
N VAL A 139 -11.82 -18.09 -3.91
CA VAL A 139 -11.85 -19.55 -4.12
C VAL A 139 -13.00 -19.93 -5.04
N ALA A 140 -14.22 -19.47 -4.74
CA ALA A 140 -15.40 -19.74 -5.56
C ALA A 140 -15.26 -19.22 -7.01
N ALA A 141 -14.61 -18.07 -7.21
CA ALA A 141 -14.37 -17.54 -8.55
C ALA A 141 -13.35 -18.36 -9.35
N VAL A 142 -12.28 -18.84 -8.72
CA VAL A 142 -11.28 -19.71 -9.36
C VAL A 142 -11.87 -21.09 -9.68
N GLU A 143 -12.63 -21.67 -8.77
CA GLU A 143 -13.33 -22.95 -8.98
C GLU A 143 -14.35 -22.86 -10.12
N LYS A 144 -15.12 -21.76 -10.21
CA LYS A 144 -16.04 -21.51 -11.34
C LYS A 144 -15.30 -21.43 -12.69
N ALA A 145 -14.08 -20.90 -12.71
CA ALA A 145 -13.23 -20.87 -13.90
C ALA A 145 -12.54 -22.23 -14.19
N GLY A 146 -12.77 -23.25 -13.34
CA GLY A 146 -12.19 -24.59 -13.47
C GLY A 146 -10.72 -24.68 -13.00
N GLY A 147 -10.25 -23.70 -12.23
CA GLY A 147 -8.94 -23.71 -11.58
C GLY A 147 -8.94 -24.34 -10.19
N THR A 148 -7.76 -24.43 -9.57
CA THR A 148 -7.58 -24.97 -8.22
C THR A 148 -6.80 -24.00 -7.35
N VAL A 149 -7.13 -23.93 -6.04
CA VAL A 149 -6.41 -23.11 -5.06
C VAL A 149 -5.89 -23.99 -3.94
N GLU A 150 -4.58 -24.10 -3.82
CA GLU A 150 -3.89 -24.77 -2.73
C GLU A 150 -3.59 -23.75 -1.63
N ILE A 151 -4.09 -23.98 -0.42
CA ILE A 151 -3.85 -23.12 0.73
C ILE A 151 -2.73 -23.71 1.57
N LEU A 152 -1.61 -22.96 1.67
CA LEU A 152 -0.41 -23.34 2.42
C LEU A 152 -0.47 -22.96 3.91
N ALA A 153 -1.46 -22.17 4.33
CA ALA A 153 -1.60 -21.80 5.74
C ALA A 153 -1.73 -23.06 6.60
N PRO A 154 -1.01 -23.18 7.72
CA PRO A 154 -1.26 -24.25 8.66
C PRO A 154 -2.73 -24.18 9.08
N LYS A 155 -3.45 -25.31 8.93
CA LYS A 155 -4.80 -25.44 9.47
C LYS A 155 -4.68 -25.26 10.98
N ALA A 156 -5.29 -24.23 11.53
CA ALA A 156 -5.49 -24.17 12.99
C ALA A 156 -6.35 -25.38 13.36
N ASP A 157 -5.76 -26.33 14.05
CA ASP A 157 -6.48 -27.50 14.53
C ASP A 157 -7.65 -27.00 15.37
N ALA A 158 -8.84 -27.45 15.02
CA ALA A 158 -10.09 -27.08 15.68
C ALA A 158 -10.21 -27.61 17.13
N SER A 159 -9.17 -28.30 17.62
CA SER A 159 -9.09 -28.92 18.92
C SER A 159 -8.71 -27.99 20.08
N GLU A 160 -8.21 -26.77 19.81
CA GLU A 160 -7.83 -25.83 20.90
C GLU A 160 -8.91 -24.82 21.30
N LYS A 161 -10.13 -24.92 20.77
CA LYS A 161 -11.26 -24.04 21.17
C LYS A 161 -12.22 -24.62 22.19
N ALA A 162 -11.84 -25.73 22.82
CA ALA A 162 -12.66 -26.39 23.89
C ALA A 162 -11.81 -26.64 25.14
N ALA A 163 -11.20 -25.58 25.68
CA ALA A 163 -10.65 -25.56 27.03
C ALA A 163 -10.81 -24.18 27.64
#